data_b9c3d0c931c0f01b2e87d6357bb7f2f1
#
_entry.id   b9c3d0c931c0f01b2e87d6357bb7f2f1
#
_cell.length_a   1.000
_cell.length_b   1.000
_cell.length_c   1.000
_cell.angle_alpha   90.00
_cell.angle_beta   90.00
_cell.angle_gamma   90.00
#
_symmetry.space_group_name_H-M   'P 1'
#
loop_
_entity.id
_entity.type
_entity.pdbx_description
1 polymer ?
#
loop_
_entity_poly.entity_id
_entity_poly.type
_entity_poly.pdbx_seq_one_letter_code
_entity_poly.pdbx_strand_id
1 'polypeptide(L)'
;MGTPILFHGPLARGAAVTYAEQLGRLASDPIGDDGLKVDDSREIVRLAGNAGVGDKLPVVMVGPLDRATPEAGDALLKTLEDLAEGPLQIVLWADYLGGVIGTIRSRSLDRWCPPDERWVSPFVDQYAEALFSAWEKQDTAACLSVLYERKKDWQALMQGFCEVMAERAPEKPQTARVWPLLRPLLDGKGSHLNAATALLEALEV
;
A
#
# COMPACT_ATOMS: atom_id res chain seq x y z
N MET A 1 -7.41 -1.92 24.82
CA MET A 1 -6.65 -2.12 23.58
C MET A 1 -6.02 -0.81 23.13
N GLY A 2 -4.80 -0.82 22.62
CA GLY A 2 -4.22 0.37 21.98
C GLY A 2 -4.77 0.58 20.58
N THR A 3 -4.65 1.79 20.06
CA THR A 3 -4.92 2.08 18.65
C THR A 3 -4.10 1.12 17.77
N PRO A 4 -4.70 0.44 16.77
CA PRO A 4 -3.99 -0.47 15.89
C PRO A 4 -2.86 0.27 15.16
N ILE A 5 -1.72 -0.42 14.95
CA ILE A 5 -0.61 0.11 14.18
C ILE A 5 -0.70 -0.44 12.75
N LEU A 6 -0.62 0.47 11.77
CA LEU A 6 -0.57 0.17 10.35
C LEU A 6 0.85 0.39 9.85
N PHE A 7 1.56 -0.70 9.60
CA PHE A 7 2.84 -0.68 8.92
C PHE A 7 2.60 -0.53 7.41
N HIS A 8 3.35 0.35 6.74
CA HIS A 8 3.21 0.52 5.30
C HIS A 8 4.56 0.76 4.63
N GLY A 9 4.66 0.34 3.37
CA GLY A 9 5.88 0.45 2.57
C GLY A 9 6.55 -0.90 2.31
N PRO A 10 7.71 -0.88 1.64
CA PRO A 10 8.35 -2.08 1.10
C PRO A 10 8.66 -3.17 2.12
N LEU A 11 9.00 -2.81 3.34
CA LEU A 11 9.31 -3.76 4.42
C LEU A 11 8.18 -3.90 5.45
N ALA A 12 6.97 -3.41 5.13
CA ALA A 12 5.85 -3.36 6.06
C ALA A 12 5.48 -4.73 6.64
N ARG A 13 5.39 -5.78 5.78
CA ARG A 13 5.05 -7.13 6.23
C ARG A 13 6.05 -7.67 7.24
N GLY A 14 7.36 -7.55 6.95
CA GLY A 14 8.42 -8.00 7.86
C GLY A 14 8.44 -7.23 9.18
N ALA A 15 8.27 -5.91 9.12
CA ALA A 15 8.20 -5.05 10.30
C ALA A 15 6.96 -5.39 11.16
N ALA A 16 5.81 -5.64 10.53
CA ALA A 16 4.59 -6.06 11.20
C ALA A 16 4.74 -7.41 11.92
N VAL A 17 5.39 -8.41 11.27
CA VAL A 17 5.71 -9.71 11.89
C VAL A 17 6.57 -9.50 13.14
N THR A 18 7.70 -8.81 13.01
CA THR A 18 8.62 -8.56 14.11
C THR A 18 7.92 -7.87 15.29
N TYR A 19 7.09 -6.87 14.97
CA TYR A 19 6.32 -6.15 15.99
C TYR A 19 5.27 -7.04 16.66
N ALA A 20 4.53 -7.84 15.88
CA ALA A 20 3.51 -8.74 16.42
C ALA A 20 4.10 -9.79 17.36
N GLU A 21 5.26 -10.36 17.04
CA GLU A 21 5.99 -11.31 17.88
C GLU A 21 6.48 -10.68 19.20
N GLN A 22 6.84 -9.40 19.18
CA GLN A 22 7.22 -8.64 20.38
C GLN A 22 6.00 -8.33 21.28
N LEU A 23 4.83 -8.07 20.68
CA LEU A 23 3.61 -7.78 21.43
C LEU A 23 3.06 -9.01 22.15
N GLY A 24 3.10 -10.18 21.53
CA GLY A 24 2.48 -11.34 22.09
C GLY A 24 2.66 -12.62 21.28
N ARG A 25 1.64 -13.46 21.28
CA ARG A 25 1.59 -14.72 20.53
C ARG A 25 0.70 -14.54 19.30
N LEU A 26 1.22 -14.83 18.12
CA LEU A 26 0.39 -14.90 16.91
C LEU A 26 -0.72 -15.94 17.10
N ALA A 27 -1.95 -15.52 16.91
CA ALA A 27 -3.15 -16.35 17.06
C ALA A 27 -3.42 -17.19 15.81
N SER A 28 -2.91 -16.77 14.65
CA SER A 28 -3.01 -17.43 13.35
C SER A 28 -1.87 -17.02 12.44
N ASP A 29 -1.80 -17.63 11.25
CA ASP A 29 -1.08 -17.06 10.11
C ASP A 29 -1.67 -15.68 9.75
N PRO A 30 -0.93 -14.82 9.05
CA PRO A 30 -1.44 -13.52 8.60
C PRO A 30 -2.75 -13.66 7.81
N ILE A 31 -3.75 -12.87 8.17
CA ILE A 31 -5.07 -12.89 7.52
C ILE A 31 -5.07 -11.93 6.34
N GLY A 32 -5.49 -12.39 5.18
CA GLY A 32 -5.63 -11.60 3.95
C GLY A 32 -4.38 -11.56 3.08
N ASP A 33 -3.40 -12.44 3.27
CA ASP A 33 -2.12 -12.48 2.50
C ASP A 33 -2.33 -12.46 0.96
N ASP A 34 -3.44 -13.05 0.47
CA ASP A 34 -3.84 -13.03 -0.95
C ASP A 34 -4.80 -11.87 -1.32
N GLY A 35 -4.97 -10.90 -0.42
CA GLY A 35 -5.96 -9.84 -0.49
C GLY A 35 -7.13 -10.07 0.46
N LEU A 36 -7.42 -9.08 1.30
CA LEU A 36 -8.44 -9.15 2.34
C LEU A 36 -9.85 -9.35 1.76
N LYS A 37 -10.58 -10.35 2.30
CA LYS A 37 -11.96 -10.68 1.94
C LYS A 37 -12.90 -10.44 3.14
N VAL A 38 -14.19 -10.35 2.86
CA VAL A 38 -15.22 -10.15 3.91
C VAL A 38 -15.20 -11.26 4.97
N ASP A 39 -14.97 -12.51 4.55
CA ASP A 39 -14.92 -13.65 5.47
C ASP A 39 -13.72 -13.62 6.43
N ASP A 40 -12.64 -12.93 6.05
CA ASP A 40 -11.46 -12.73 6.91
C ASP A 40 -11.83 -11.94 8.18
N SER A 41 -12.75 -10.98 8.07
CA SER A 41 -13.26 -10.24 9.22
C SER A 41 -13.99 -11.13 10.22
N ARG A 42 -14.72 -12.13 9.73
CA ARG A 42 -15.39 -13.13 10.59
C ARG A 42 -14.39 -14.01 11.33
N GLU A 43 -13.30 -14.36 10.64
CA GLU A 43 -12.21 -15.13 11.26
C GLU A 43 -11.52 -14.33 12.37
N ILE A 44 -11.29 -13.03 12.19
CA ILE A 44 -10.72 -12.15 13.23
C ILE A 44 -11.65 -12.14 14.46
N VAL A 45 -12.97 -11.99 14.27
CA VAL A 45 -13.95 -12.03 15.36
C VAL A 45 -13.94 -13.39 16.07
N ARG A 46 -13.85 -14.50 15.32
CA ARG A 46 -13.75 -15.85 15.87
C ARG A 46 -12.50 -16.03 16.73
N LEU A 47 -11.37 -15.53 16.26
CA LEU A 47 -10.10 -15.57 17.00
C LEU A 47 -10.18 -14.75 18.29
N ALA A 48 -10.85 -13.60 18.26
CA ALA A 48 -11.08 -12.78 19.45
C ALA A 48 -11.94 -13.48 20.50
N GLY A 49 -13.00 -14.16 20.06
CA GLY A 49 -13.86 -14.95 20.94
C GLY A 49 -13.16 -16.16 21.57
N ASN A 50 -12.14 -16.69 20.90
CA ASN A 50 -11.32 -17.82 21.35
C ASN A 50 -10.00 -17.37 22.02
N ALA A 51 -9.79 -16.06 22.20
CA ALA A 51 -8.64 -15.49 22.87
C ALA A 51 -8.65 -15.92 24.35
N GLY A 52 -8.26 -17.18 24.58
CA GLY A 52 -8.30 -17.83 25.87
C GLY A 52 -7.35 -17.19 26.89
N VAL A 53 -7.56 -17.55 28.13
CA VAL A 53 -6.72 -17.19 29.26
C VAL A 53 -5.32 -17.78 29.07
N GLY A 54 -4.39 -16.98 28.58
CA GLY A 54 -2.97 -17.32 28.41
C GLY A 54 -2.07 -16.20 28.89
N ASP A 55 -0.83 -16.52 29.23
CA ASP A 55 0.14 -15.55 29.74
C ASP A 55 0.56 -14.48 28.72
N LYS A 56 0.28 -14.68 27.44
CA LYS A 56 0.62 -13.76 26.35
C LYS A 56 -0.63 -13.31 25.61
N LEU A 57 -0.69 -12.03 25.28
CA LEU A 57 -1.76 -11.45 24.48
C LEU A 57 -1.80 -12.11 23.09
N PRO A 58 -2.97 -12.54 22.61
CA PRO A 58 -3.13 -13.00 21.25
C PRO A 58 -3.02 -11.81 20.28
N VAL A 59 -2.23 -11.99 19.23
CA VAL A 59 -2.00 -11.00 18.18
C VAL A 59 -2.44 -11.56 16.83
N VAL A 60 -3.18 -10.79 16.06
CA VAL A 60 -3.55 -11.11 14.68
C VAL A 60 -2.94 -10.08 13.75
N MET A 61 -2.32 -10.55 12.69
CA MET A 61 -1.83 -9.72 11.58
C MET A 61 -2.86 -9.71 10.45
N VAL A 62 -3.16 -8.53 9.92
CA VAL A 62 -4.15 -8.34 8.85
C VAL A 62 -3.57 -7.49 7.73
N GLY A 63 -3.62 -7.98 6.51
CA GLY A 63 -3.13 -7.30 5.31
C GLY A 63 -2.76 -8.29 4.20
N PRO A 64 -2.34 -7.78 3.02
CA PRO A 64 -2.12 -6.37 2.69
C PRO A 64 -3.42 -5.59 2.48
N LEU A 65 -3.59 -4.47 3.19
CA LEU A 65 -4.83 -3.69 3.18
C LEU A 65 -5.05 -2.88 1.89
N ASP A 66 -3.99 -2.58 1.17
CA ASP A 66 -4.05 -1.91 -0.13
C ASP A 66 -4.62 -2.80 -1.25
N ARG A 67 -4.76 -4.12 -0.99
CA ARG A 67 -5.41 -5.09 -1.89
C ARG A 67 -6.79 -5.53 -1.39
N ALA A 68 -7.30 -4.90 -0.34
CA ALA A 68 -8.63 -5.18 0.18
C ALA A 68 -9.71 -4.67 -0.79
N THR A 69 -10.81 -5.43 -0.93
CA THR A 69 -12.00 -4.88 -1.57
C THR A 69 -12.66 -3.83 -0.65
N PRO A 70 -13.42 -2.86 -1.19
CA PRO A 70 -14.13 -1.89 -0.37
C PRO A 70 -14.99 -2.54 0.72
N GLU A 71 -15.71 -3.61 0.37
CA GLU A 71 -16.60 -4.34 1.29
C GLU A 71 -15.81 -5.04 2.39
N ALA A 72 -14.63 -5.59 2.07
CA ALA A 72 -13.74 -6.19 3.06
C ALA A 72 -13.15 -5.14 4.01
N GLY A 73 -12.81 -3.97 3.49
CA GLY A 73 -12.34 -2.84 4.29
C GLY A 73 -13.41 -2.33 5.26
N ASP A 74 -14.67 -2.22 4.82
CA ASP A 74 -15.79 -1.81 5.68
C ASP A 74 -16.07 -2.87 6.76
N ALA A 75 -16.00 -4.15 6.41
CA ALA A 75 -16.15 -5.25 7.37
C ALA A 75 -15.03 -5.26 8.41
N LEU A 76 -13.77 -5.00 7.98
CA LEU A 76 -12.63 -4.88 8.89
C LEU A 76 -12.81 -3.67 9.81
N LEU A 77 -13.26 -2.52 9.29
CA LEU A 77 -13.49 -1.32 10.09
C LEU A 77 -14.46 -1.60 11.24
N LYS A 78 -15.61 -2.24 10.94
CA LYS A 78 -16.56 -2.66 11.95
C LYS A 78 -15.91 -3.60 12.99
N THR A 79 -15.12 -4.57 12.52
CA THR A 79 -14.40 -5.49 13.39
C THR A 79 -13.42 -4.76 14.32
N LEU A 80 -12.69 -3.76 13.81
CA LEU A 80 -11.78 -2.94 14.63
C LEU A 80 -12.53 -2.14 15.69
N GLU A 81 -13.72 -1.62 15.38
CA GLU A 81 -14.58 -0.91 16.32
C GLU A 81 -15.16 -1.85 17.41
N ASP A 82 -15.69 -2.99 17.00
CA ASP A 82 -16.26 -3.99 17.92
C ASP A 82 -15.21 -4.61 18.86
N LEU A 83 -13.98 -4.73 18.41
CA LEU A 83 -12.87 -5.30 19.18
C LEU A 83 -11.99 -4.25 19.90
N ALA A 84 -12.34 -2.97 19.84
CA ALA A 84 -11.54 -1.90 20.44
C ALA A 84 -11.23 -2.08 21.94
N GLU A 85 -12.09 -2.76 22.67
CA GLU A 85 -11.91 -3.09 24.11
C GLU A 85 -11.61 -4.58 24.34
N GLY A 86 -11.41 -5.36 23.28
CA GLY A 86 -11.20 -6.80 23.35
C GLY A 86 -9.77 -7.21 23.76
N PRO A 87 -9.59 -8.51 24.07
CA PRO A 87 -8.28 -9.04 24.48
C PRO A 87 -7.32 -9.27 23.31
N LEU A 88 -7.79 -9.15 22.05
CA LEU A 88 -7.01 -9.37 20.84
C LEU A 88 -6.26 -8.11 20.40
N GLN A 89 -4.98 -8.23 20.11
CA GLN A 89 -4.22 -7.14 19.47
C GLN A 89 -4.23 -7.32 17.95
N ILE A 90 -4.46 -6.24 17.22
CA ILE A 90 -4.47 -6.26 15.74
C ILE A 90 -3.32 -5.42 15.23
N VAL A 91 -2.51 -6.02 14.37
CA VAL A 91 -1.40 -5.38 13.65
C VAL A 91 -1.76 -5.37 12.17
N LEU A 92 -1.79 -4.20 11.57
CA LEU A 92 -2.16 -3.98 10.18
C LEU A 92 -0.93 -3.77 9.32
N TRP A 93 -0.99 -4.20 8.07
CA TRP A 93 0.07 -3.89 7.11
C TRP A 93 -0.45 -3.67 5.70
N ALA A 94 0.31 -2.90 4.90
CA ALA A 94 0.03 -2.58 3.51
C ALA A 94 1.34 -2.32 2.77
N ASP A 95 1.43 -2.72 1.51
CA ASP A 95 2.58 -2.37 0.68
C ASP A 95 2.54 -0.87 0.32
N TYR A 96 1.33 -0.34 0.11
CA TYR A 96 1.11 1.04 -0.29
C TYR A 96 -0.01 1.72 0.52
N LEU A 97 0.34 2.79 1.25
CA LEU A 97 -0.61 3.50 2.12
C LEU A 97 -1.80 4.12 1.37
N GLY A 98 -1.58 4.60 0.14
CA GLY A 98 -2.63 5.22 -0.68
C GLY A 98 -3.77 4.27 -1.07
N GLY A 99 -3.51 2.96 -1.11
CA GLY A 99 -4.53 1.94 -1.36
C GLY A 99 -5.38 1.58 -0.15
N VAL A 100 -4.98 2.02 1.05
CA VAL A 100 -5.73 1.74 2.29
C VAL A 100 -6.89 2.71 2.46
N ILE A 101 -8.07 2.20 2.78
CA ILE A 101 -9.30 2.97 2.99
C ILE A 101 -9.06 4.04 4.07
N GLY A 102 -9.46 5.29 3.78
CA GLY A 102 -9.21 6.45 4.62
C GLY A 102 -9.75 6.32 6.05
N THR A 103 -10.87 5.61 6.23
CA THR A 103 -11.49 5.34 7.54
C THR A 103 -10.65 4.40 8.41
N ILE A 104 -9.94 3.43 7.83
CA ILE A 104 -8.99 2.57 8.54
C ILE A 104 -7.75 3.39 8.93
N ARG A 105 -7.21 4.18 7.98
CA ARG A 105 -6.06 5.05 8.23
C ARG A 105 -6.30 6.01 9.40
N SER A 106 -7.47 6.65 9.44
CA SER A 106 -7.81 7.60 10.52
C SER A 106 -7.94 6.97 11.91
N ARG A 107 -8.08 5.64 11.99
CA ARG A 107 -8.19 4.87 13.24
C ARG A 107 -6.93 4.08 13.58
N SER A 108 -5.89 4.23 12.80
CA SER A 108 -4.61 3.54 12.96
C SER A 108 -3.48 4.53 13.17
N LEU A 109 -2.45 4.12 13.87
CA LEU A 109 -1.17 4.82 13.90
C LEU A 109 -0.34 4.28 12.73
N ASP A 110 -0.12 5.07 11.70
CA ASP A 110 0.68 4.68 10.56
C ASP A 110 2.18 4.73 10.86
N ARG A 111 2.90 3.75 10.34
CA ARG A 111 4.35 3.61 10.47
C ARG A 111 4.98 3.26 9.15
N TRP A 112 5.74 4.17 8.60
CA TRP A 112 6.50 3.95 7.37
C TRP A 112 7.64 2.95 7.59
N CYS A 113 7.76 1.97 6.69
CA CYS A 113 8.81 0.97 6.65
C CYS A 113 9.61 1.16 5.37
N PRO A 114 10.72 1.91 5.42
CA PRO A 114 11.53 2.22 4.24
C PRO A 114 12.16 0.95 3.64
N PRO A 115 12.51 0.97 2.36
CA PRO A 115 13.31 -0.08 1.75
C PRO A 115 14.68 -0.20 2.41
N ASP A 116 15.24 -1.39 2.47
CA ASP A 116 16.67 -1.59 2.74
C ASP A 116 17.47 -1.51 1.43
N GLU A 117 18.79 -1.50 1.51
CA GLU A 117 19.69 -1.40 0.34
C GLU A 117 19.54 -2.56 -0.67
N ARG A 118 18.85 -3.64 -0.29
CA ARG A 118 18.61 -4.83 -1.13
C ARG A 118 17.19 -4.90 -1.67
N TRP A 119 16.31 -4.01 -1.21
CA TRP A 119 14.93 -4.04 -1.67
C TRP A 119 14.81 -3.46 -3.08
N VAL A 120 14.18 -4.21 -3.96
CA VAL A 120 13.79 -3.75 -5.30
C VAL A 120 12.28 -3.68 -5.33
N SER A 121 11.74 -2.52 -5.67
CA SER A 121 10.30 -2.34 -5.77
C SER A 121 9.69 -3.31 -6.81
N PRO A 122 8.62 -4.04 -6.47
CA PRO A 122 7.92 -4.87 -7.43
C PRO A 122 7.22 -4.06 -8.53
N PHE A 123 7.11 -2.74 -8.36
CA PHE A 123 6.54 -1.84 -9.36
C PHE A 123 7.59 -1.33 -10.35
N VAL A 124 8.89 -1.41 -10.00
CA VAL A 124 9.99 -1.05 -10.89
C VAL A 124 10.26 -2.24 -11.82
N ASP A 125 9.58 -2.25 -12.94
CA ASP A 125 9.75 -3.24 -14.01
C ASP A 125 10.31 -2.58 -15.30
N GLN A 126 10.51 -3.39 -16.34
CA GLN A 126 11.01 -2.90 -17.61
C GLN A 126 10.16 -1.79 -18.25
N TYR A 127 8.87 -1.71 -17.91
CA TYR A 127 7.96 -0.70 -18.44
C TYR A 127 8.10 0.62 -17.67
N ALA A 128 8.26 0.58 -16.36
CA ALA A 128 8.56 1.76 -15.54
C ALA A 128 9.89 2.39 -15.96
N GLU A 129 10.92 1.56 -16.20
CA GLU A 129 12.21 1.97 -16.72
C GLU A 129 12.12 2.56 -18.14
N ALA A 130 11.35 1.93 -19.02
CA ALA A 130 11.13 2.42 -20.37
C ALA A 130 10.37 3.75 -20.37
N LEU A 131 9.35 3.89 -19.52
CA LEU A 131 8.61 5.12 -19.37
C LEU A 131 9.49 6.26 -18.85
N PHE A 132 10.32 6.00 -17.84
CA PHE A 132 11.27 6.97 -17.32
C PHE A 132 12.29 7.39 -18.39
N SER A 133 12.85 6.44 -19.14
CA SER A 133 13.79 6.72 -20.23
C SER A 133 13.16 7.57 -21.35
N ALA A 134 11.91 7.28 -21.73
CA ALA A 134 11.17 8.05 -22.71
C ALA A 134 10.86 9.47 -22.21
N TRP A 135 10.44 9.60 -20.95
CA TRP A 135 10.18 10.87 -20.30
C TRP A 135 11.45 11.73 -20.20
N GLU A 136 12.58 11.15 -19.83
CA GLU A 136 13.86 11.85 -19.71
C GLU A 136 14.34 12.40 -21.07
N LYS A 137 14.05 11.68 -22.16
CA LYS A 137 14.34 12.09 -23.56
C LYS A 137 13.30 13.03 -24.15
N GLN A 138 12.25 13.35 -23.40
CA GLN A 138 11.08 14.12 -23.86
C GLN A 138 10.38 13.48 -25.07
N ASP A 139 10.45 12.15 -25.19
CA ASP A 139 9.79 11.38 -26.26
C ASP A 139 8.34 11.07 -25.89
N THR A 140 7.47 12.01 -26.22
CA THR A 140 6.03 11.92 -25.98
C THR A 140 5.41 10.67 -26.61
N ALA A 141 5.83 10.29 -27.81
CA ALA A 141 5.27 9.13 -28.50
C ALA A 141 5.62 7.82 -27.79
N ALA A 142 6.86 7.68 -27.34
CA ALA A 142 7.30 6.52 -26.56
C ALA A 142 6.60 6.46 -25.20
N CYS A 143 6.42 7.59 -24.50
CA CYS A 143 5.65 7.65 -23.24
C CYS A 143 4.22 7.14 -23.44
N LEU A 144 3.53 7.63 -24.45
CA LEU A 144 2.15 7.21 -24.76
C LEU A 144 2.07 5.73 -25.15
N SER A 145 3.05 5.21 -25.87
CA SER A 145 3.11 3.79 -26.26
C SER A 145 3.17 2.90 -25.02
N VAL A 146 4.07 3.17 -24.09
CA VAL A 146 4.22 2.41 -22.83
C VAL A 146 2.93 2.48 -21.99
N LEU A 147 2.34 3.67 -21.86
CA LEU A 147 1.09 3.85 -21.11
C LEU A 147 -0.08 3.08 -21.75
N TYR A 148 -0.14 3.02 -23.07
CA TYR A 148 -1.19 2.29 -23.78
C TYR A 148 -1.03 0.77 -23.63
N GLU A 149 0.20 0.25 -23.69
CA GLU A 149 0.48 -1.17 -23.46
C GLU A 149 0.05 -1.61 -22.06
N ARG A 150 0.29 -0.77 -21.05
CA ARG A 150 0.01 -1.06 -19.62
C ARG A 150 -1.27 -0.41 -19.11
N LYS A 151 -2.21 -0.06 -20.01
CA LYS A 151 -3.46 0.65 -19.61
C LYS A 151 -4.31 -0.04 -18.56
N LYS A 152 -4.21 -1.36 -18.41
CA LYS A 152 -4.94 -2.12 -17.37
C LYS A 152 -4.27 -2.01 -16.00
N ASP A 153 -2.95 -1.92 -15.99
CA ASP A 153 -2.11 -1.88 -14.78
C ASP A 153 -1.42 -0.52 -14.65
N TRP A 154 -2.05 0.53 -15.18
CA TRP A 154 -1.45 1.85 -15.26
C TRP A 154 -1.04 2.42 -13.90
N GLN A 155 -1.75 2.05 -12.82
CA GLN A 155 -1.42 2.52 -11.46
C GLN A 155 -0.08 1.92 -10.99
N ALA A 156 0.12 0.62 -11.19
CA ALA A 156 1.39 -0.04 -10.89
C ALA A 156 2.53 0.53 -11.74
N LEU A 157 2.30 0.78 -13.03
CA LEU A 157 3.27 1.44 -13.90
C LEU A 157 3.64 2.84 -13.40
N MET A 158 2.65 3.66 -13.02
CA MET A 158 2.90 5.01 -12.52
C MET A 158 3.62 5.00 -11.16
N GLN A 159 3.30 4.03 -10.31
CA GLN A 159 4.02 3.83 -9.05
C GLN A 159 5.50 3.54 -9.33
N GLY A 160 5.79 2.56 -10.17
CA GLY A 160 7.15 2.21 -10.55
C GLY A 160 7.91 3.38 -11.21
N PHE A 161 7.24 4.12 -12.11
CA PHE A 161 7.81 5.34 -12.70
C PHE A 161 8.21 6.38 -11.65
N CYS A 162 7.33 6.64 -10.67
CA CYS A 162 7.63 7.57 -9.59
C CYS A 162 8.82 7.12 -8.73
N GLU A 163 8.96 5.82 -8.49
CA GLU A 163 10.08 5.26 -7.74
C GLU A 163 11.39 5.37 -8.50
N VAL A 164 11.41 5.01 -9.79
CA VAL A 164 12.58 5.22 -10.66
C VAL A 164 12.97 6.71 -10.73
N MET A 165 11.97 7.58 -10.85
CA MET A 165 12.18 9.02 -10.90
C MET A 165 12.79 9.55 -9.59
N ALA A 166 12.28 9.10 -8.45
CA ALA A 166 12.79 9.50 -7.12
C ALA A 166 14.24 9.03 -6.90
N GLU A 167 14.58 7.85 -7.41
CA GLU A 167 15.94 7.31 -7.30
C GLU A 167 16.94 8.01 -8.23
N ARG A 168 16.56 8.22 -9.51
CA ARG A 168 17.49 8.64 -10.55
C ARG A 168 17.51 10.14 -10.83
N ALA A 169 16.45 10.83 -10.49
CA ALA A 169 16.30 12.25 -10.78
C ALA A 169 15.75 13.09 -9.61
N PRO A 170 16.23 12.87 -8.35
CA PRO A 170 15.62 13.53 -7.18
C PRO A 170 15.76 15.05 -7.22
N GLU A 171 16.79 15.57 -7.87
CA GLU A 171 17.08 17.02 -7.92
C GLU A 171 16.63 17.70 -9.21
N LYS A 172 16.05 16.96 -10.17
CA LYS A 172 15.56 17.57 -11.40
C LYS A 172 14.29 18.38 -11.13
N PRO A 173 14.20 19.64 -11.62
CA PRO A 173 13.00 20.47 -11.43
C PRO A 173 11.71 19.80 -11.94
N GLN A 174 11.81 19.01 -13.01
CA GLN A 174 10.71 18.26 -13.59
C GLN A 174 10.13 17.25 -12.61
N THR A 175 10.95 16.60 -11.77
CA THR A 175 10.51 15.66 -10.74
C THR A 175 9.55 16.33 -9.75
N ALA A 176 9.90 17.52 -9.29
CA ALA A 176 9.05 18.29 -8.37
C ALA A 176 7.71 18.71 -8.99
N ARG A 177 7.63 18.84 -10.32
CA ARG A 177 6.40 19.21 -11.04
C ARG A 177 5.51 18.01 -11.30
N VAL A 178 6.09 16.87 -11.67
CA VAL A 178 5.34 15.65 -11.97
C VAL A 178 4.66 15.08 -10.73
N TRP A 179 5.35 15.09 -9.59
CA TRP A 179 4.84 14.48 -8.37
C TRP A 179 3.46 14.98 -7.91
N PRO A 180 3.20 16.30 -7.84
CA PRO A 180 1.88 16.82 -7.47
C PRO A 180 0.76 16.43 -8.45
N LEU A 181 1.08 16.22 -9.73
CA LEU A 181 0.13 15.83 -10.75
C LEU A 181 -0.23 14.34 -10.69
N LEU A 182 0.76 13.49 -10.37
CA LEU A 182 0.57 12.04 -10.33
C LEU A 182 -0.01 11.54 -9.01
N ARG A 183 0.32 12.17 -7.89
CA ARG A 183 -0.11 11.73 -6.56
C ARG A 183 -1.63 11.55 -6.41
N PRO A 184 -2.50 12.50 -6.86
CA PRO A 184 -3.95 12.31 -6.79
C PRO A 184 -4.44 11.13 -7.63
N LEU A 185 -3.73 10.80 -8.70
CA LEU A 185 -4.07 9.69 -9.60
C LEU A 185 -3.74 8.35 -8.95
N LEU A 186 -2.60 8.26 -8.25
CA LEU A 186 -2.20 7.09 -7.46
C LEU A 186 -3.15 6.84 -6.28
N ASP A 187 -3.76 7.91 -5.72
CA ASP A 187 -4.78 7.81 -4.67
C ASP A 187 -6.16 7.30 -5.19
N GLY A 188 -6.22 6.73 -6.38
CA GLY A 188 -7.41 6.06 -6.92
C GLY A 188 -8.45 6.98 -7.58
N LYS A 189 -8.13 8.26 -7.82
CA LYS A 189 -9.06 9.25 -8.38
C LYS A 189 -8.88 9.51 -9.88
N GLY A 190 -8.15 8.65 -10.59
CA GLY A 190 -7.80 8.88 -11.97
C GLY A 190 -8.04 7.69 -12.90
N SER A 191 -7.76 7.92 -14.17
CA SER A 191 -7.72 6.92 -15.23
C SER A 191 -6.35 6.95 -15.93
N HIS A 192 -6.06 5.96 -16.77
CA HIS A 192 -4.84 5.97 -17.57
C HIS A 192 -4.73 7.22 -18.49
N LEU A 193 -5.86 7.80 -18.90
CA LEU A 193 -5.89 9.04 -19.68
C LEU A 193 -5.46 10.25 -18.84
N ASN A 194 -5.89 10.33 -17.58
CA ASN A 194 -5.44 11.37 -16.66
C ASN A 194 -3.93 11.25 -16.39
N ALA A 195 -3.40 10.03 -16.26
CA ALA A 195 -1.96 9.80 -16.10
C ALA A 195 -1.17 10.25 -17.34
N ALA A 196 -1.69 9.94 -18.55
CA ALA A 196 -1.09 10.40 -19.80
C ALA A 196 -1.07 11.94 -19.88
N THR A 197 -2.18 12.60 -19.56
CA THR A 197 -2.28 14.06 -19.54
C THR A 197 -1.27 14.66 -18.56
N ALA A 198 -1.19 14.14 -17.32
CA ALA A 198 -0.28 14.64 -16.30
C ALA A 198 1.20 14.50 -16.73
N LEU A 199 1.57 13.40 -17.39
CA LEU A 199 2.92 13.23 -17.94
C LEU A 199 3.21 14.20 -19.07
N LEU A 200 2.25 14.44 -19.97
CA LEU A 200 2.41 15.37 -21.08
C LEU A 200 2.55 16.82 -20.59
N GLU A 201 1.71 17.25 -19.64
CA GLU A 201 1.82 18.57 -19.00
C GLU A 201 3.19 18.78 -18.35
N ALA A 202 3.79 17.71 -17.81
CA ALA A 202 5.14 17.77 -17.23
C ALA A 202 6.26 17.82 -18.26
N LEU A 203 5.99 17.41 -19.52
CA LEU A 203 6.97 17.47 -20.63
C LEU A 203 6.95 18.81 -21.38
N GLU A 204 5.83 19.56 -21.37
CA GLU A 204 5.65 20.80 -22.13
C GLU A 204 6.35 22.04 -21.50
N VAL A 205 7.19 21.87 -20.50
CA VAL A 205 7.92 22.94 -19.79
C VAL A 205 9.41 22.62 -19.84
#